data_2db38353915c12ba620649933a0743db
#
_entry.id   2db38353915c12ba620649933a0743db
#
_cell.length_a   1.000
_cell.length_b   1.000
_cell.length_c   1.000
_cell.angle_alpha   90.00
_cell.angle_beta   90.00
_cell.angle_gamma   90.00
#
_symmetry.space_group_name_H-M   'P 1'
#
loop_
_entity.id
_entity.type
_entity.pdbx_description
1 polymer ?
#
loop_
_entity_poly.entity_id
_entity_poly.type
_entity_poly.pdbx_seq_one_letter_code
_entity_poly.pdbx_strand_id
1 'polypeptide(L)'
;FLQGNYVTLTNMSQEDIDRVIKYHLSPINVSFQAMNPKLRCKMLHNRFAGDALKKVDQLYEAGITMNGQIVLCKGVNDGEELEYSLQEMAKYAPVLQSVSVVPVGLTKFRDGLYPLESFTKEDAKAVLEQIHRWQKIMYEKHGIHFIHASDEWYILAGEKLPEEGRY
;
A
#
# COMPACT_ATOMS: atom_id res chain seq x y z
N PHE A 1 -0.33 18.80 -5.35
CA PHE A 1 0.03 17.65 -4.49
C PHE A 1 1.43 17.82 -3.98
N LEU A 2 1.59 17.58 -2.69
CA LEU A 2 2.89 17.66 -2.06
C LEU A 2 3.66 16.37 -2.30
N GLN A 3 4.91 16.50 -2.73
CA GLN A 3 5.78 15.36 -2.94
C GLN A 3 6.01 14.64 -1.61
N GLY A 4 6.00 13.33 -1.66
CA GLY A 4 6.25 12.48 -0.50
C GLY A 4 5.03 12.24 0.38
N ASN A 5 3.93 12.92 0.15
CA ASN A 5 2.69 12.68 0.89
C ASN A 5 1.81 11.71 0.14
N TYR A 6 1.19 10.79 0.90
CA TYR A 6 0.27 9.81 0.35
C TYR A 6 -1.16 10.27 0.59
N VAL A 7 -1.98 10.16 -0.44
CA VAL A 7 -3.39 10.54 -0.35
C VAL A 7 -4.27 9.29 -0.24
N THR A 8 -5.34 9.39 0.52
CA THR A 8 -6.28 8.29 0.70
C THR A 8 -7.35 8.25 -0.39
N LEU A 9 -7.42 9.28 -1.23
CA LEU A 9 -8.43 9.51 -2.26
C LEU A 9 -9.81 9.90 -1.69
N THR A 10 -10.00 9.80 -0.39
CA THR A 10 -11.26 10.20 0.26
C THR A 10 -11.45 11.71 0.25
N ASN A 11 -10.35 12.45 0.20
CA ASN A 11 -10.37 13.92 0.20
C ASN A 11 -10.34 14.52 -1.21
N MET A 12 -10.35 13.67 -2.24
CA MET A 12 -10.31 14.13 -3.62
C MET A 12 -11.70 13.99 -4.24
N SER A 13 -12.22 15.10 -4.72
CA SER A 13 -13.49 15.10 -5.45
C SER A 13 -13.30 14.54 -6.86
N GLN A 14 -14.41 14.30 -7.56
CA GLN A 14 -14.34 13.92 -8.96
C GLN A 14 -13.66 15.00 -9.80
N GLU A 15 -13.88 16.28 -9.44
CA GLU A 15 -13.20 17.39 -10.11
C GLU A 15 -11.69 17.32 -9.93
N ASP A 16 -11.24 16.95 -8.73
CA ASP A 16 -9.81 16.79 -8.46
C ASP A 16 -9.22 15.69 -9.32
N ILE A 17 -9.91 14.56 -9.43
CA ILE A 17 -9.47 13.45 -10.26
C ILE A 17 -9.43 13.86 -11.74
N ASP A 18 -10.46 14.54 -12.20
CA ASP A 18 -10.54 15.02 -13.59
C ASP A 18 -9.38 15.97 -13.91
N ARG A 19 -9.01 16.81 -12.94
CA ARG A 19 -7.90 17.74 -13.08
C ARG A 19 -6.56 17.00 -13.16
N VAL A 20 -6.37 15.98 -12.31
CA VAL A 20 -5.17 15.16 -12.34
C VAL A 20 -5.00 14.52 -13.72
N ILE A 21 -6.10 13.99 -14.25
CA ILE A 21 -6.10 13.33 -15.56
C ILE A 21 -5.84 14.35 -16.67
N LYS A 22 -6.54 15.48 -16.64
CA LYS A 22 -6.43 16.52 -17.66
C LYS A 22 -5.02 17.05 -17.80
N TYR A 23 -4.36 17.32 -16.68
CA TYR A 23 -3.02 17.89 -16.67
C TYR A 23 -1.93 16.84 -16.52
N HIS A 24 -2.32 15.58 -16.49
CA HIS A 24 -1.42 14.44 -16.33
C HIS A 24 -0.44 14.64 -15.17
N LEU A 25 -1.02 14.94 -14.01
CA LEU A 25 -0.25 15.17 -12.78
C LEU A 25 0.19 13.84 -12.18
N SER A 26 1.41 13.43 -12.46
CA SER A 26 1.94 12.15 -11.99
C SER A 26 3.37 12.32 -11.48
N PRO A 27 3.85 11.44 -10.58
CA PRO A 27 3.10 10.34 -9.98
C PRO A 27 2.17 10.80 -8.85
N ILE A 28 1.14 9.99 -8.60
CA ILE A 28 0.25 10.18 -7.46
C ILE A 28 0.60 9.12 -6.43
N ASN A 29 0.85 9.52 -5.20
CA ASN A 29 1.15 8.62 -4.10
C ASN A 29 -0.14 8.29 -3.34
N VAL A 30 -0.54 7.04 -3.35
CA VAL A 30 -1.82 6.60 -2.79
C VAL A 30 -1.62 5.72 -1.57
N SER A 31 -2.28 6.09 -0.48
CA SER A 31 -2.31 5.27 0.73
C SER A 31 -3.49 4.30 0.61
N PHE A 32 -3.19 3.05 0.31
CA PHE A 32 -4.22 2.04 0.07
C PHE A 32 -4.75 1.42 1.36
N GLN A 33 -3.87 1.10 2.28
CA GLN A 33 -4.12 0.38 3.53
C GLN A 33 -4.72 -1.01 3.30
N ALA A 34 -5.77 -1.12 2.50
CA ALA A 34 -6.38 -2.38 2.11
C ALA A 34 -7.18 -2.18 0.83
N MET A 35 -7.31 -3.24 0.03
CA MET A 35 -8.16 -3.23 -1.15
C MET A 35 -9.54 -3.82 -0.88
N ASN A 36 -9.74 -4.39 0.30
CA ASN A 36 -11.07 -4.79 0.76
C ASN A 36 -11.85 -3.55 1.14
N PRO A 37 -12.94 -3.21 0.41
CA PRO A 37 -13.65 -1.94 0.62
C PRO A 37 -14.18 -1.77 2.05
N LYS A 38 -14.74 -2.82 2.63
CA LYS A 38 -15.29 -2.76 3.99
C LYS A 38 -14.20 -2.54 5.03
N LEU A 39 -13.09 -3.25 4.87
CA LEU A 39 -11.95 -3.09 5.79
C LEU A 39 -11.36 -1.70 5.67
N ARG A 40 -11.26 -1.19 4.44
CA ARG A 40 -10.71 0.15 4.21
C ARG A 40 -11.56 1.21 4.91
N CYS A 41 -12.88 1.09 4.85
CA CYS A 41 -13.79 1.99 5.55
C CYS A 41 -13.52 1.97 7.06
N LYS A 42 -13.31 0.79 7.63
CA LYS A 42 -13.01 0.63 9.04
C LYS A 42 -11.67 1.28 9.41
N MET A 43 -10.65 1.00 8.64
CA MET A 43 -9.29 1.47 8.93
C MET A 43 -9.18 2.99 8.83
N LEU A 44 -9.88 3.60 7.90
CA LEU A 44 -9.82 5.03 7.67
C LEU A 44 -10.93 5.81 8.39
N HIS A 45 -11.79 5.12 9.12
CA HIS A 45 -12.95 5.72 9.81
C HIS A 45 -13.77 6.59 8.87
N ASN A 46 -13.97 6.09 7.65
CA ASN A 46 -14.64 6.85 6.61
C ASN A 46 -15.48 5.90 5.78
N ARG A 47 -16.79 6.09 5.79
CA ARG A 47 -17.72 5.20 5.07
C ARG A 47 -17.56 5.25 3.55
N PHE A 48 -16.88 6.27 3.04
CA PHE A 48 -16.65 6.43 1.61
C PHE A 48 -15.28 5.87 1.17
N ALA A 49 -14.47 5.38 2.11
CA ALA A 49 -13.11 4.94 1.82
C ALA A 49 -13.07 3.73 0.87
N GLY A 50 -14.06 2.84 0.96
CA GLY A 50 -14.16 1.71 0.04
C GLY A 50 -14.48 2.16 -1.39
N ASP A 51 -15.45 3.05 -1.52
CA ASP A 51 -15.85 3.58 -2.83
C ASP A 51 -14.73 4.42 -3.46
N ALA A 52 -13.91 5.05 -2.63
CA ALA A 52 -12.79 5.86 -3.12
C ALA A 52 -11.80 5.03 -3.94
N LEU A 53 -11.74 3.72 -3.74
CA LEU A 53 -10.90 2.84 -4.54
C LEU A 53 -11.26 2.86 -6.02
N LYS A 54 -12.48 3.21 -6.37
CA LYS A 54 -12.90 3.33 -7.77
C LYS A 54 -12.14 4.44 -8.49
N LYS A 55 -11.64 5.42 -7.76
CA LYS A 55 -10.82 6.49 -8.34
C LYS A 55 -9.49 5.96 -8.86
N VAL A 56 -8.99 4.87 -8.26
CA VAL A 56 -7.79 4.20 -8.74
C VAL A 56 -7.98 3.69 -10.16
N ASP A 57 -9.16 3.12 -10.46
CA ASP A 57 -9.47 2.64 -11.80
C ASP A 57 -9.44 3.77 -12.81
N GLN A 58 -9.98 4.93 -12.45
CA GLN A 58 -9.96 6.10 -13.32
C GLN A 58 -8.54 6.57 -13.61
N LEU A 59 -7.71 6.62 -12.59
CA LEU A 59 -6.31 7.00 -12.74
C LEU A 59 -5.54 5.98 -13.57
N TYR A 60 -5.81 4.71 -13.35
CA TYR A 60 -5.20 3.62 -14.08
C TYR A 60 -5.53 3.70 -15.58
N GLU A 61 -6.80 3.86 -15.91
CA GLU A 61 -7.26 3.94 -17.30
C GLU A 61 -6.70 5.14 -18.02
N ALA A 62 -6.45 6.23 -17.29
CA ALA A 62 -5.85 7.44 -17.84
C ALA A 62 -4.33 7.37 -17.94
N GLY A 63 -3.72 6.29 -17.47
CA GLY A 63 -2.27 6.13 -17.51
C GLY A 63 -1.51 6.99 -16.51
N ILE A 64 -2.18 7.41 -15.44
CA ILE A 64 -1.55 8.22 -14.39
C ILE A 64 -0.72 7.29 -13.49
N THR A 65 0.58 7.50 -13.50
CA THR A 65 1.50 6.70 -12.69
C THR A 65 1.22 6.87 -11.20
N MET A 66 1.18 5.75 -10.49
CA MET A 66 0.91 5.74 -9.05
C MET A 66 2.00 5.01 -8.29
N ASN A 67 2.20 5.43 -7.04
CA ASN A 67 2.98 4.71 -6.05
C ASN A 67 2.07 4.46 -4.87
N GLY A 68 2.09 3.24 -4.33
CA GLY A 68 1.20 2.87 -3.24
C GLY A 68 1.92 2.67 -1.92
N GLN A 69 1.17 2.76 -0.84
CA GLN A 69 1.66 2.46 0.49
C GLN A 69 0.59 1.69 1.26
N ILE A 70 1.04 0.70 2.02
CA ILE A 70 0.20 -0.01 2.96
C ILE A 70 0.86 0.12 4.33
N VAL A 71 0.14 0.72 5.28
CA VAL A 71 0.55 0.69 6.69
C VAL A 71 -0.07 -0.57 7.28
N LEU A 72 0.77 -1.54 7.59
CA LEU A 72 0.32 -2.86 8.01
C LEU A 72 0.06 -2.90 9.50
N CYS A 73 -1.13 -3.37 9.86
CA CYS A 73 -1.58 -3.48 11.25
C CYS A 73 -1.84 -4.94 11.55
N LYS A 74 -1.14 -5.48 12.56
CA LYS A 74 -1.27 -6.88 12.93
C LYS A 74 -2.71 -7.22 13.31
N GLY A 75 -3.23 -8.30 12.72
CA GLY A 75 -4.59 -8.77 12.96
C GLY A 75 -5.67 -7.95 12.27
N VAL A 76 -5.30 -6.96 11.47
CA VAL A 76 -6.26 -6.10 10.77
C VAL A 76 -6.15 -6.29 9.26
N ASN A 77 -5.06 -5.84 8.66
CA ASN A 77 -4.89 -5.94 7.20
C ASN A 77 -3.70 -6.79 6.77
N ASP A 78 -3.17 -7.58 7.67
CA ASP A 78 -2.06 -8.49 7.39
C ASP A 78 -2.58 -9.87 6.92
N GLY A 79 -1.68 -10.81 6.69
CA GLY A 79 -2.02 -12.17 6.32
C GLY A 79 -2.86 -12.25 5.05
N GLU A 80 -4.04 -12.84 5.15
CA GLU A 80 -4.95 -13.02 4.01
C GLU A 80 -5.43 -11.70 3.41
N GLU A 81 -5.65 -10.70 4.26
CA GLU A 81 -6.06 -9.37 3.78
C GLU A 81 -4.93 -8.71 2.97
N LEU A 82 -3.69 -8.86 3.42
CA LEU A 82 -2.55 -8.37 2.65
C LEU A 82 -2.44 -9.13 1.33
N GLU A 83 -2.63 -10.43 1.36
CA GLU A 83 -2.59 -11.25 0.14
C GLU A 83 -3.63 -10.78 -0.87
N TYR A 84 -4.87 -10.57 -0.42
CA TYR A 84 -5.94 -10.06 -1.27
C TYR A 84 -5.59 -8.68 -1.83
N SER A 85 -5.10 -7.79 -0.98
CA SER A 85 -4.73 -6.44 -1.41
C SER A 85 -3.64 -6.47 -2.48
N LEU A 86 -2.62 -7.31 -2.29
CA LEU A 86 -1.53 -7.42 -3.27
C LEU A 86 -2.01 -8.00 -4.59
N GLN A 87 -2.92 -8.97 -4.55
CA GLN A 87 -3.51 -9.53 -5.77
C GLN A 87 -4.26 -8.48 -6.56
N GLU A 88 -5.05 -7.65 -5.86
CA GLU A 88 -5.83 -6.60 -6.52
C GLU A 88 -4.92 -5.48 -7.03
N MET A 89 -3.92 -5.10 -6.25
CA MET A 89 -3.00 -4.04 -6.66
C MET A 89 -2.12 -4.46 -7.83
N ALA A 90 -1.76 -5.74 -7.92
CA ALA A 90 -0.97 -6.25 -9.03
C ALA A 90 -1.63 -6.06 -10.38
N LYS A 91 -2.95 -5.97 -10.42
CA LYS A 91 -3.71 -5.74 -11.66
C LYS A 91 -3.45 -4.38 -12.26
N TYR A 92 -2.97 -3.43 -11.46
CA TYR A 92 -2.69 -2.06 -11.91
C TYR A 92 -1.25 -1.87 -12.37
N ALA A 93 -0.38 -2.86 -12.21
CA ALA A 93 1.00 -2.77 -12.66
C ALA A 93 1.04 -2.76 -14.20
N PRO A 94 1.97 -2.06 -14.83
CA PRO A 94 3.03 -1.22 -14.25
C PRO A 94 2.64 0.24 -14.03
N VAL A 95 1.37 0.62 -14.24
CA VAL A 95 0.90 1.99 -13.98
C VAL A 95 1.03 2.29 -12.48
N LEU A 96 0.65 1.33 -11.64
CA LEU A 96 1.03 1.34 -10.23
C LEU A 96 2.46 0.80 -10.19
N GLN A 97 3.42 1.68 -10.01
CA GLN A 97 4.85 1.34 -10.14
C GLN A 97 5.41 0.57 -8.96
N SER A 98 4.97 0.93 -7.77
CA SER A 98 5.52 0.34 -6.55
C SER A 98 4.52 0.43 -5.41
N VAL A 99 4.67 -0.50 -4.47
CA VAL A 99 3.89 -0.51 -3.23
C VAL A 99 4.87 -0.70 -2.08
N SER A 100 4.85 0.22 -1.13
CA SER A 100 5.66 0.12 0.08
C SER A 100 4.81 -0.40 1.22
N VAL A 101 5.29 -1.42 1.91
CA VAL A 101 4.62 -1.97 3.09
C VAL A 101 5.44 -1.57 4.31
N VAL A 102 4.83 -0.83 5.23
CA VAL A 102 5.48 -0.37 6.44
C VAL A 102 4.68 -0.82 7.66
N PRO A 103 5.35 -1.14 8.78
CA PRO A 103 4.62 -1.48 10.00
C PRO A 103 4.02 -0.23 10.62
N VAL A 104 2.83 -0.38 11.22
CA VAL A 104 2.19 0.74 11.89
C VAL A 104 3.03 1.21 13.07
N GLY A 105 3.16 2.55 13.17
CA GLY A 105 3.80 3.13 14.34
C GLY A 105 2.81 3.18 15.49
N LEU A 106 3.16 2.55 16.60
CA LEU A 106 2.27 2.46 17.76
C LEU A 106 1.80 3.83 18.27
N THR A 107 2.66 4.84 18.15
CA THR A 107 2.36 6.17 18.63
C THR A 107 1.29 6.89 17.81
N LYS A 108 1.12 6.54 16.54
CA LYS A 108 0.17 7.19 15.66
C LYS A 108 -1.27 6.77 15.90
N PHE A 109 -1.48 5.63 16.55
CA PHE A 109 -2.81 5.03 16.69
C PHE A 109 -3.22 4.82 18.12
N ARG A 110 -2.60 5.59 19.02
CA ARG A 110 -2.86 5.45 20.47
C ARG A 110 -4.14 6.06 20.98
N ASP A 111 -4.79 6.85 20.16
CA ASP A 111 -5.96 7.60 20.62
C ASP A 111 -7.24 6.75 20.60
N GLY A 112 -7.14 5.57 21.17
CA GLY A 112 -8.29 4.74 21.50
C GLY A 112 -9.00 4.07 20.36
N LEU A 113 -8.39 4.00 19.18
CA LEU A 113 -9.06 3.46 18.02
C LEU A 113 -8.99 1.95 17.95
N TYR A 114 -7.81 1.38 18.08
CA TYR A 114 -7.65 -0.08 18.13
C TYR A 114 -6.57 -0.41 19.13
N PRO A 115 -6.74 -1.48 19.94
CA PRO A 115 -5.60 -2.02 20.65
C PRO A 115 -4.71 -2.73 19.63
N LEU A 116 -3.77 -1.98 19.04
CA LEU A 116 -2.88 -2.55 18.05
C LEU A 116 -1.77 -3.36 18.72
N GLU A 117 -1.59 -4.56 18.22
CA GLU A 117 -0.49 -5.41 18.67
C GLU A 117 0.77 -5.09 17.87
N SER A 118 1.92 -5.21 18.53
CA SER A 118 3.21 -5.09 17.86
C SER A 118 3.53 -6.35 17.10
N PHE A 119 4.21 -6.21 15.98
CA PHE A 119 4.69 -7.36 15.22
C PHE A 119 5.85 -8.01 15.96
N THR A 120 5.83 -9.33 16.07
CA THR A 120 6.93 -10.10 16.63
C THR A 120 7.96 -10.38 15.53
N LYS A 121 9.10 -10.96 15.94
CA LYS A 121 10.14 -11.38 14.99
C LYS A 121 9.57 -12.37 13.96
N GLU A 122 8.79 -13.33 14.41
CA GLU A 122 8.16 -14.33 13.55
C GLU A 122 7.13 -13.71 12.61
N ASP A 123 6.37 -12.74 13.10
CA ASP A 123 5.42 -11.98 12.27
C ASP A 123 6.15 -11.25 11.15
N ALA A 124 7.26 -10.59 11.48
CA ALA A 124 8.06 -9.86 10.51
C ALA A 124 8.62 -10.79 9.44
N LYS A 125 9.08 -11.97 9.84
CA LYS A 125 9.58 -12.97 8.88
C LYS A 125 8.49 -13.42 7.92
N ALA A 126 7.28 -13.65 8.43
CA ALA A 126 6.14 -14.06 7.60
C ALA A 126 5.78 -12.97 6.60
N VAL A 127 5.78 -11.71 7.03
CA VAL A 127 5.52 -10.57 6.14
C VAL A 127 6.58 -10.49 5.05
N LEU A 128 7.85 -10.63 5.42
CA LEU A 128 8.94 -10.58 4.44
C LEU A 128 8.84 -11.71 3.43
N GLU A 129 8.50 -12.94 3.86
CA GLU A 129 8.31 -14.07 2.94
C GLU A 129 7.19 -13.78 1.94
N GLN A 130 6.10 -13.21 2.42
CA GLN A 130 4.97 -12.85 1.58
C GLN A 130 5.36 -11.79 0.55
N ILE A 131 6.07 -10.77 0.99
CA ILE A 131 6.54 -9.69 0.11
C ILE A 131 7.54 -10.23 -0.92
N HIS A 132 8.49 -11.05 -0.49
CA HIS A 132 9.50 -11.60 -1.40
C HIS A 132 8.87 -12.51 -2.45
N ARG A 133 7.86 -13.28 -2.07
CA ARG A 133 7.12 -14.12 -3.03
C ARG A 133 6.47 -13.25 -4.10
N TRP A 134 5.82 -12.16 -3.72
CA TRP A 134 5.19 -11.25 -4.68
C TRP A 134 6.21 -10.50 -5.51
N GLN A 135 7.36 -10.13 -4.95
CA GLN A 135 8.45 -9.52 -5.73
C GLN A 135 8.87 -10.44 -6.86
N LYS A 136 9.01 -11.73 -6.57
CA LYS A 136 9.39 -12.71 -7.58
C LYS A 136 8.33 -12.82 -8.66
N ILE A 137 7.06 -12.93 -8.28
CA ILE A 137 5.95 -13.03 -9.22
C ILE A 137 5.91 -11.81 -10.13
N MET A 138 6.03 -10.63 -9.58
CA MET A 138 5.93 -9.40 -10.34
C MET A 138 7.16 -9.17 -11.22
N TYR A 139 8.33 -9.56 -10.74
CA TYR A 139 9.54 -9.47 -11.54
C TYR A 139 9.47 -10.38 -12.77
N GLU A 140 8.95 -11.59 -12.60
CA GLU A 140 8.77 -12.51 -13.72
C GLU A 140 7.75 -12.02 -14.73
N LYS A 141 6.69 -11.35 -14.27
CA LYS A 141 5.62 -10.84 -15.13
C LYS A 141 5.96 -9.51 -15.81
N HIS A 142 6.54 -8.58 -15.06
CA HIS A 142 6.69 -7.20 -15.51
C HIS A 142 8.12 -6.68 -15.48
N GLY A 143 9.07 -7.48 -15.00
CA GLY A 143 10.46 -7.03 -14.88
C GLY A 143 10.70 -6.02 -13.77
N ILE A 144 9.77 -5.86 -12.86
CA ILE A 144 9.90 -4.95 -11.71
C ILE A 144 9.57 -5.70 -10.43
N HIS A 145 10.21 -5.31 -9.34
CA HIS A 145 9.95 -5.94 -8.05
C HIS A 145 8.59 -5.56 -7.48
N PHE A 146 8.09 -4.39 -7.85
CA PHE A 146 6.76 -3.90 -7.55
C PHE A 146 6.51 -3.59 -6.07
N ILE A 147 6.71 -4.57 -5.19
CA ILE A 147 6.39 -4.43 -3.77
C ILE A 147 7.66 -4.42 -2.95
N HIS A 148 7.71 -3.54 -1.93
CA HIS A 148 8.89 -3.33 -1.12
C HIS A 148 8.54 -3.31 0.35
N ALA A 149 9.36 -3.98 1.15
CA ALA A 149 9.26 -3.92 2.60
C ALA A 149 10.17 -2.81 3.10
N SER A 150 9.69 -2.03 4.07
CA SER A 150 10.54 -1.02 4.71
C SER A 150 11.64 -1.71 5.51
N ASP A 151 12.72 -0.97 5.78
CA ASP A 151 13.86 -1.50 6.53
C ASP A 151 13.46 -2.02 7.91
N GLU A 152 12.43 -1.43 8.50
CA GLU A 152 11.93 -1.84 9.81
C GLU A 152 11.56 -3.33 9.87
N TRP A 153 11.04 -3.89 8.77
CA TRP A 153 10.69 -5.31 8.72
C TRP A 153 11.92 -6.19 8.86
N TYR A 154 13.03 -5.82 8.21
CA TYR A 154 14.28 -6.58 8.27
C TYR A 154 14.89 -6.49 9.66
N ILE A 155 14.84 -5.31 10.27
CA ILE A 155 15.32 -5.10 11.64
C ILE A 155 14.53 -5.94 12.62
N LEU A 156 13.19 -5.92 12.52
CA LEU A 156 12.32 -6.72 13.39
C LEU A 156 12.55 -8.21 13.23
N ALA A 157 12.78 -8.67 12.00
CA ALA A 157 13.02 -10.07 11.71
C ALA A 157 14.44 -10.53 12.06
N GLY A 158 15.34 -9.59 12.36
CA GLY A 158 16.75 -9.90 12.63
C GLY A 158 17.49 -10.33 11.38
N GLU A 159 17.03 -9.86 10.20
CA GLU A 159 17.64 -10.19 8.92
C GLU A 159 18.44 -9.01 8.38
N LYS A 160 19.35 -9.30 7.46
CA LYS A 160 20.12 -8.25 6.81
C LYS A 160 19.22 -7.46 5.86
N LEU A 161 19.49 -6.17 5.76
CA LEU A 161 18.83 -5.33 4.78
C LEU A 161 19.17 -5.82 3.37
N PRO A 162 18.22 -5.70 2.43
CA PRO A 162 18.48 -6.14 1.07
C PRO A 162 19.58 -5.30 0.43
N GLU A 163 20.28 -5.90 -0.54
CA GLU A 163 21.28 -5.19 -1.28
C GLU A 163 20.64 -4.08 -2.12
N GLU A 164 21.45 -3.04 -2.37
CA GLU A 164 21.06 -1.98 -3.27
C GLU A 164 20.63 -2.58 -4.62
N GLY A 165 19.52 -2.12 -5.14
CA GLY A 165 18.97 -2.67 -6.39
C GLY A 165 17.77 -3.58 -6.18
N ARG A 166 17.49 -3.98 -4.94
CA ARG A 166 16.25 -4.71 -4.62
C ARG A 166 15.14 -3.81 -4.12
N TYR A 167 15.48 -2.56 -3.95
CA TYR A 167 14.50 -1.55 -3.57
C TYR A 167 13.73 -1.01 -4.75
#